data_dc1f38239f0eb308d4fe1d1527b6f92b
#
_entry.id   dc1f38239f0eb308d4fe1d1527b6f92b
#
_cell.length_a   1.000
_cell.length_b   1.000
_cell.length_c   1.000
_cell.angle_alpha   90.00
_cell.angle_beta   90.00
_cell.angle_gamma   90.00
#
_symmetry.space_group_name_H-M   'P 1'
#
loop_
_entity.id
_entity.type
_entity.pdbx_description
1 polymer ?
#
loop_
_entity_poly.entity_id
_entity_poly.type
_entity_poly.pdbx_seq_one_letter_code
_entity_poly.pdbx_strand_id
1 'polypeptide(L)'
;MPIVDIKHVTTYRYNRPVSFGKHRMMLLPRDDGDQKVLVYKLEITPKPIRLDWSRDIFGNHVATAQFDDRADELSFVSKVRLNHVPAKLRASDIDYSARRYPLTYSVEDWAAINRYIQPPSSRRELDRWSAAVFRNDKSADLYELLVSMTRSIKQTIKHVSRHEQGIQDPVRTLILGSGSCRDVAVLMIGALRSRGIAARFVSGYVRLADFDEEDEWDDIAGGNTHAWVQVYIPGPGWVDFDPAAGLPENQNLIRVAAVQHPREAIPLQGTWYGSRSDHLAMNVAVKVRCIESQ
;
A
#
# COMPACT_ATOMS: atom_id res chain seq x y z
N MET A 1 11.17 17.40 14.04
CA MET A 1 10.54 16.12 13.58
C MET A 1 10.03 16.36 12.18
N PRO A 2 10.32 15.51 11.20
CA PRO A 2 9.90 15.76 9.83
C PRO A 2 8.37 15.75 9.74
N ILE A 3 7.83 16.88 9.31
CA ILE A 3 6.41 17.05 9.01
C ILE A 3 6.22 16.76 7.52
N VAL A 4 5.21 15.98 7.19
CA VAL A 4 4.89 15.65 5.80
C VAL A 4 3.47 16.14 5.49
N ASP A 5 3.36 16.91 4.41
CA ASP A 5 2.08 17.30 3.82
C ASP A 5 1.78 16.41 2.61
N ILE A 6 0.54 15.95 2.53
CA ILE A 6 0.04 15.13 1.43
C ILE A 6 -1.23 15.77 0.89
N LYS A 7 -1.31 15.94 -0.43
CA LYS A 7 -2.54 16.26 -1.15
C LYS A 7 -2.83 15.15 -2.15
N HIS A 8 -3.99 14.52 -2.04
CA HIS A 8 -4.46 13.50 -2.96
C HIS A 8 -5.78 13.97 -3.56
N VAL A 9 -5.83 14.05 -4.88
CA VAL A 9 -7.01 14.43 -5.64
C VAL A 9 -7.40 13.28 -6.56
N THR A 10 -8.66 12.88 -6.50
CA THR A 10 -9.27 11.97 -7.49
C THR A 10 -10.49 12.62 -8.08
N THR A 11 -10.53 12.74 -9.41
CA THR A 11 -11.65 13.37 -10.13
C THR A 11 -12.15 12.42 -11.21
N TYR A 12 -13.47 12.20 -11.20
CA TYR A 12 -14.19 11.51 -12.26
C TYR A 12 -14.97 12.54 -13.06
N ARG A 13 -14.93 12.44 -14.39
CA ARG A 13 -15.66 13.32 -15.31
C ARG A 13 -16.59 12.52 -16.20
N TYR A 14 -17.76 13.08 -16.42
CA TYR A 14 -18.82 12.50 -17.22
C TYR A 14 -19.29 13.53 -18.27
N ASN A 15 -19.80 13.06 -19.41
CA ASN A 15 -20.31 13.93 -20.48
C ASN A 15 -21.68 14.56 -20.17
N ARG A 16 -22.36 14.10 -19.11
CA ARG A 16 -23.62 14.64 -18.58
C ARG A 16 -23.77 14.29 -17.12
N PRO A 17 -24.66 14.99 -16.37
CA PRO A 17 -24.92 14.69 -14.98
C PRO A 17 -25.40 13.26 -14.75
N VAL A 18 -24.67 12.50 -13.91
CA VAL A 18 -24.99 11.13 -13.49
C VAL A 18 -25.32 11.09 -12.00
N SER A 19 -26.01 10.05 -11.54
CA SER A 19 -26.22 9.84 -10.11
C SER A 19 -25.10 8.99 -9.54
N PHE A 20 -24.78 9.18 -8.25
CA PHE A 20 -23.72 8.46 -7.55
C PHE A 20 -24.29 7.54 -6.47
N GLY A 21 -23.81 6.31 -6.43
CA GLY A 21 -24.02 5.40 -5.32
C GLY A 21 -23.08 5.66 -4.15
N LYS A 22 -23.01 4.73 -3.21
CA LYS A 22 -22.07 4.82 -2.09
C LYS A 22 -20.63 4.78 -2.59
N HIS A 23 -19.80 5.70 -2.07
CA HIS A 23 -18.36 5.73 -2.29
C HIS A 23 -17.62 5.48 -0.98
N ARG A 24 -16.76 4.47 -0.98
CA ARG A 24 -15.88 4.10 0.13
C ARG A 24 -14.48 4.60 -0.17
N MET A 25 -13.87 5.26 0.81
CA MET A 25 -12.55 5.88 0.68
C MET A 25 -11.63 5.42 1.81
N MET A 26 -10.37 5.16 1.45
CA MET A 26 -9.26 4.91 2.36
C MET A 26 -8.12 5.86 1.96
N LEU A 27 -8.21 7.10 2.42
CA LEU A 27 -7.29 8.19 2.06
C LEU A 27 -6.62 8.80 3.31
N LEU A 28 -7.17 8.54 4.50
CA LEU A 28 -6.59 8.98 5.76
C LEU A 28 -5.50 7.98 6.19
N PRO A 29 -4.24 8.41 6.33
CA PRO A 29 -3.16 7.56 6.83
C PRO A 29 -3.48 6.94 8.19
N ARG A 30 -2.87 5.79 8.44
CA ARG A 30 -2.90 5.18 9.76
C ARG A 30 -2.20 6.10 10.76
N ASP A 31 -2.67 6.06 12.00
CA ASP A 31 -2.06 6.76 13.13
C ASP A 31 -1.47 5.70 14.06
N ASP A 32 -0.35 5.13 13.64
CA ASP A 32 0.33 4.04 14.33
C ASP A 32 1.86 4.06 14.11
N GLY A 33 2.58 3.59 15.14
CA GLY A 33 4.04 3.42 15.09
C GLY A 33 4.78 4.75 14.87
N ASP A 34 5.42 4.86 13.72
CA ASP A 34 6.31 5.94 13.31
C ASP A 34 5.60 7.09 12.58
N GLN A 35 4.28 7.03 12.43
CA GLN A 35 3.49 8.08 11.79
C GLN A 35 2.31 8.53 12.67
N LYS A 36 2.13 9.86 12.79
CA LYS A 36 1.05 10.47 13.56
C LYS A 36 0.38 11.57 12.76
N VAL A 37 -0.92 11.41 12.51
CA VAL A 37 -1.72 12.42 11.81
C VAL A 37 -1.95 13.64 12.70
N LEU A 38 -1.57 14.81 12.22
CA LEU A 38 -1.75 16.08 12.91
C LEU A 38 -3.00 16.82 12.43
N VAL A 39 -3.22 16.84 11.11
CA VAL A 39 -4.38 17.48 10.49
C VAL A 39 -4.86 16.61 9.33
N TYR A 40 -6.17 16.49 9.22
CA TYR A 40 -6.82 15.83 8.08
C TYR A 40 -8.01 16.64 7.60
N LYS A 41 -8.11 16.83 6.28
CA LYS A 41 -9.25 17.46 5.61
C LYS A 41 -9.64 16.65 4.39
N LEU A 42 -10.93 16.32 4.28
CA LEU A 42 -11.52 15.67 3.10
C LEU A 42 -12.61 16.60 2.53
N GLU A 43 -12.41 17.03 1.30
CA GLU A 43 -13.36 17.81 0.53
C GLU A 43 -13.93 16.93 -0.58
N ILE A 44 -15.26 16.93 -0.75
CA ILE A 44 -15.94 16.10 -1.75
C ILE A 44 -16.92 17.01 -2.53
N THR A 45 -16.86 16.93 -3.84
CA THR A 45 -17.74 17.69 -4.75
C THR A 45 -18.35 16.72 -5.77
N PRO A 46 -19.71 16.67 -5.93
CA PRO A 46 -20.70 17.40 -5.13
C PRO A 46 -20.68 17.03 -3.66
N LYS A 47 -21.17 17.90 -2.79
CA LYS A 47 -21.21 17.65 -1.36
C LYS A 47 -22.09 16.45 -1.04
N PRO A 48 -21.58 15.43 -0.33
CA PRO A 48 -22.39 14.26 0.04
C PRO A 48 -23.49 14.68 1.06
N ILE A 49 -24.66 14.03 0.97
CA ILE A 49 -25.72 14.17 1.97
C ILE A 49 -25.35 13.52 3.30
N ARG A 50 -24.45 12.52 3.25
CA ARG A 50 -23.95 11.81 4.42
C ARG A 50 -22.51 11.40 4.21
N LEU A 51 -21.68 11.60 5.24
CA LEU A 51 -20.30 11.15 5.31
C LEU A 51 -20.07 10.46 6.66
N ASP A 52 -19.88 9.15 6.62
CA ASP A 52 -19.65 8.32 7.81
C ASP A 52 -18.18 7.90 7.88
N TRP A 53 -17.64 7.87 9.10
CA TRP A 53 -16.30 7.37 9.40
C TRP A 53 -16.37 6.11 10.22
N SER A 54 -15.53 5.14 9.88
CA SER A 54 -15.39 3.88 10.62
C SER A 54 -13.95 3.37 10.55
N ARG A 55 -13.67 2.31 11.30
CA ARG A 55 -12.48 1.49 11.10
C ARG A 55 -12.89 0.13 10.55
N ASP A 56 -12.10 -0.38 9.62
CA ASP A 56 -12.29 -1.76 9.16
C ASP A 56 -11.71 -2.77 10.16
N ILE A 57 -11.86 -4.07 9.87
CA ILE A 57 -11.36 -5.17 10.71
C ILE A 57 -9.82 -5.19 10.86
N PHE A 58 -9.11 -4.42 10.07
CA PHE A 58 -7.65 -4.27 10.12
C PHE A 58 -7.22 -2.98 10.83
N GLY A 59 -8.19 -2.19 11.30
CA GLY A 59 -7.96 -0.90 11.96
C GLY A 59 -7.68 0.26 11.00
N ASN A 60 -7.88 0.10 9.69
CA ASN A 60 -7.72 1.18 8.72
C ASN A 60 -8.90 2.16 8.79
N HIS A 61 -8.64 3.44 8.53
CA HIS A 61 -9.69 4.46 8.44
C HIS A 61 -10.47 4.32 7.14
N VAL A 62 -11.80 4.30 7.27
CA VAL A 62 -12.73 4.20 6.14
C VAL A 62 -13.74 5.33 6.22
N ALA A 63 -13.83 6.13 5.17
CA ALA A 63 -14.92 7.08 4.97
C ALA A 63 -15.91 6.51 3.96
N THR A 64 -17.22 6.73 4.20
CA THR A 64 -18.28 6.34 3.27
C THR A 64 -19.17 7.54 2.99
N ALA A 65 -19.22 7.97 1.72
CA ALA A 65 -20.03 9.08 1.26
C ALA A 65 -21.28 8.58 0.53
N GLN A 66 -22.42 9.26 0.74
CA GLN A 66 -23.68 9.04 0.04
C GLN A 66 -24.12 10.35 -0.63
N PHE A 67 -24.68 10.24 -1.82
CA PHE A 67 -25.06 11.38 -2.65
C PHE A 67 -26.52 11.29 -3.03
N ASP A 68 -27.14 12.45 -3.24
CA ASP A 68 -28.49 12.59 -3.76
C ASP A 68 -28.50 13.44 -5.05
N ASP A 69 -27.52 14.31 -5.18
CA ASP A 69 -27.34 15.16 -6.35
C ASP A 69 -26.80 14.37 -7.57
N ARG A 70 -27.13 14.89 -8.74
CA ARG A 70 -26.52 14.49 -10.01
C ARG A 70 -25.48 15.53 -10.42
N ALA A 71 -24.33 15.06 -10.90
CA ALA A 71 -23.29 15.94 -11.42
C ALA A 71 -22.53 15.29 -12.57
N ASP A 72 -21.87 16.10 -13.36
CA ASP A 72 -20.98 15.68 -14.45
C ASP A 72 -19.52 15.57 -13.99
N GLU A 73 -19.25 15.97 -12.75
CA GLU A 73 -17.96 15.77 -12.08
C GLU A 73 -18.15 15.27 -10.64
N LEU A 74 -17.29 14.33 -10.23
CA LEU A 74 -17.18 13.86 -8.85
C LEU A 74 -15.72 13.93 -8.42
N SER A 75 -15.42 14.79 -7.44
CA SER A 75 -14.06 15.06 -6.98
C SER A 75 -13.89 14.77 -5.49
N PHE A 76 -12.76 14.18 -5.14
CA PHE A 76 -12.33 13.91 -3.77
C PHE A 76 -10.96 14.53 -3.56
N VAL A 77 -10.84 15.46 -2.61
CA VAL A 77 -9.58 16.10 -2.25
C VAL A 77 -9.27 15.79 -0.79
N SER A 78 -8.24 14.98 -0.59
CA SER A 78 -7.70 14.63 0.73
C SER A 78 -6.45 15.46 0.98
N LYS A 79 -6.40 16.20 2.10
CA LYS A 79 -5.24 16.95 2.58
C LYS A 79 -4.86 16.43 3.95
N VAL A 80 -3.61 16.01 4.10
CA VAL A 80 -3.08 15.43 5.34
C VAL A 80 -1.84 16.17 5.73
N ARG A 81 -1.70 16.47 7.02
CA ARG A 81 -0.42 16.81 7.65
C ARG A 81 -0.13 15.77 8.70
N LEU A 82 1.04 15.17 8.65
CA LEU A 82 1.45 14.16 9.61
C LEU A 82 2.91 14.34 10.04
N ASN A 83 3.19 13.88 11.24
CA ASN A 83 4.55 13.67 11.72
C ASN A 83 4.97 12.26 11.33
N HIS A 84 6.14 12.13 10.68
CA HIS A 84 6.66 10.83 10.23
C HIS A 84 8.10 10.68 10.68
N VAL A 85 8.32 9.76 11.61
CA VAL A 85 9.63 9.44 12.19
C VAL A 85 9.92 7.95 11.96
N PRO A 86 10.35 7.57 10.74
CA PRO A 86 10.56 6.15 10.41
C PRO A 86 11.56 5.51 11.37
N ALA A 87 11.13 4.41 11.97
CA ALA A 87 12.01 3.61 12.81
C ALA A 87 13.00 2.85 11.92
N LYS A 88 14.27 2.82 12.37
CA LYS A 88 15.28 1.93 11.77
C LYS A 88 15.28 0.63 12.54
N LEU A 89 15.08 -0.48 11.85
CA LEU A 89 15.22 -1.79 12.45
C LEU A 89 16.68 -2.04 12.84
N ARG A 90 16.88 -2.51 14.06
CA ARG A 90 18.20 -2.95 14.55
C ARG A 90 18.16 -4.47 14.71
N ALA A 91 19.27 -5.13 14.48
CA ALA A 91 19.37 -6.57 14.71
C ALA A 91 19.03 -6.98 16.16
N SER A 92 19.25 -6.07 17.12
CA SER A 92 18.87 -6.24 18.53
C SER A 92 17.37 -6.28 18.75
N ASP A 93 16.58 -5.65 17.88
CA ASP A 93 15.13 -5.55 18.01
C ASP A 93 14.43 -6.86 17.61
N ILE A 94 15.14 -7.72 16.85
CA ILE A 94 14.64 -9.03 16.41
C ILE A 94 14.87 -10.05 17.53
N ASP A 95 13.80 -10.73 17.92
CA ASP A 95 13.88 -11.82 18.89
C ASP A 95 14.88 -12.89 18.45
N TYR A 96 15.62 -13.45 19.39
CA TYR A 96 16.65 -14.44 19.08
C TYR A 96 16.10 -15.64 18.30
N SER A 97 14.92 -16.10 18.65
CA SER A 97 14.20 -17.19 17.97
C SER A 97 13.80 -16.86 16.53
N ALA A 98 13.69 -15.58 16.20
CA ALA A 98 13.27 -15.10 14.88
C ALA A 98 14.45 -14.68 13.97
N ARG A 99 15.68 -14.76 14.47
CA ARG A 99 16.87 -14.40 13.67
C ARG A 99 17.22 -15.42 12.59
N ARG A 100 16.69 -16.63 12.68
CA ARG A 100 17.00 -17.69 11.72
C ARG A 100 15.75 -18.22 11.02
N TYR A 101 15.93 -18.61 9.77
CA TYR A 101 14.93 -19.36 9.01
C TYR A 101 15.22 -20.87 9.11
N PRO A 102 14.23 -21.75 9.27
CA PRO A 102 12.77 -21.47 9.27
C PRO A 102 12.29 -20.77 10.53
N LEU A 103 11.36 -19.80 10.35
CA LEU A 103 10.76 -19.02 11.42
C LEU A 103 9.64 -19.83 12.11
N THR A 104 9.64 -19.80 13.44
CA THR A 104 8.56 -20.35 14.24
C THR A 104 7.96 -19.23 15.09
N TYR A 105 6.65 -19.04 14.99
CA TYR A 105 5.92 -18.06 15.77
C TYR A 105 5.47 -18.63 17.11
N SER A 106 5.39 -17.79 18.14
CA SER A 106 4.78 -18.16 19.43
C SER A 106 3.28 -18.45 19.24
N VAL A 107 2.66 -19.08 20.23
CA VAL A 107 1.20 -19.36 20.20
C VAL A 107 0.41 -18.05 20.17
N GLU A 108 0.88 -17.05 20.90
CA GLU A 108 0.28 -15.72 21.00
C GLU A 108 0.36 -14.99 19.65
N ASP A 109 1.55 -14.94 19.05
CA ASP A 109 1.72 -14.37 17.72
C ASP A 109 0.87 -15.10 16.68
N TRP A 110 0.93 -16.44 16.67
CA TRP A 110 0.16 -17.26 15.75
C TRP A 110 -1.33 -16.94 15.77
N ALA A 111 -1.92 -16.76 16.94
CA ALA A 111 -3.33 -16.41 17.08
C ALA A 111 -3.69 -15.10 16.37
N ALA A 112 -2.76 -14.12 16.36
CA ALA A 112 -2.96 -12.82 15.73
C ALA A 112 -2.67 -12.79 14.24
N ILE A 113 -1.68 -13.59 13.77
CA ILE A 113 -1.13 -13.45 12.41
C ILE A 113 -1.44 -14.62 11.47
N ASN A 114 -2.07 -15.72 11.94
CA ASN A 114 -2.28 -16.93 11.13
C ASN A 114 -2.97 -16.66 9.78
N ARG A 115 -3.87 -15.67 9.71
CA ARG A 115 -4.51 -15.25 8.46
C ARG A 115 -3.50 -14.71 7.43
N TYR A 116 -2.38 -14.18 7.86
CA TYR A 116 -1.35 -13.59 7.01
C TYR A 116 -0.27 -14.59 6.57
N ILE A 117 -0.37 -15.85 7.01
CA ILE A 117 0.52 -16.97 6.63
C ILE A 117 -0.16 -17.86 5.57
N GLN A 118 -1.48 -17.75 5.40
CA GLN A 118 -2.22 -18.58 4.44
C GLN A 118 -1.66 -18.40 3.03
N PRO A 119 -1.06 -19.44 2.44
CA PRO A 119 -0.52 -19.33 1.08
C PRO A 119 -1.67 -19.14 0.07
N PRO A 120 -1.40 -18.48 -1.06
CA PRO A 120 -2.33 -18.54 -2.18
C PRO A 120 -2.50 -20.00 -2.60
N SER A 121 -3.69 -20.37 -3.06
CA SER A 121 -3.99 -21.74 -3.54
C SER A 121 -2.85 -22.24 -4.42
N SER A 122 -2.30 -23.43 -4.05
CA SER A 122 -1.05 -24.07 -4.48
C SER A 122 -0.64 -23.74 -5.93
N ARG A 123 0.48 -23.06 -6.06
CA ARG A 123 1.07 -22.70 -7.36
C ARG A 123 2.51 -23.14 -7.36
N ARG A 124 2.76 -24.30 -7.94
CA ARG A 124 4.07 -24.96 -7.97
C ARG A 124 5.21 -24.04 -8.45
N GLU A 125 4.92 -23.16 -9.40
CA GLU A 125 5.90 -22.21 -9.95
C GLU A 125 6.35 -21.20 -8.89
N LEU A 126 5.40 -20.63 -8.14
CA LEU A 126 5.69 -19.67 -7.06
C LEU A 126 6.48 -20.36 -5.93
N ASP A 127 6.08 -21.58 -5.56
CA ASP A 127 6.80 -22.37 -4.54
C ASP A 127 8.23 -22.71 -4.96
N ARG A 128 8.43 -23.07 -6.23
CA ARG A 128 9.78 -23.36 -6.77
C ARG A 128 10.64 -22.11 -6.78
N TRP A 129 10.07 -20.99 -7.24
CA TRP A 129 10.77 -19.71 -7.30
C TRP A 129 11.17 -19.23 -5.90
N SER A 130 10.24 -19.20 -4.96
CA SER A 130 10.52 -18.81 -3.58
C SER A 130 11.54 -19.71 -2.91
N ALA A 131 11.43 -21.05 -3.12
CA ALA A 131 12.41 -22.00 -2.61
C ALA A 131 13.81 -21.79 -3.22
N ALA A 132 13.91 -21.36 -4.47
CA ALA A 132 15.20 -21.07 -5.11
C ALA A 132 15.85 -19.82 -4.49
N VAL A 133 15.06 -18.74 -4.28
CA VAL A 133 15.53 -17.52 -3.61
C VAL A 133 16.09 -17.84 -2.22
N PHE A 134 15.34 -18.61 -1.41
CA PHE A 134 15.75 -18.98 -0.06
C PHE A 134 16.93 -19.95 0.01
N ARG A 135 17.15 -20.80 -1.02
CA ARG A 135 18.31 -21.71 -1.07
C ARG A 135 19.59 -21.05 -1.52
N ASN A 136 19.49 -20.03 -2.36
CA ASN A 136 20.65 -19.31 -2.88
C ASN A 136 21.29 -18.42 -1.81
N ASP A 137 20.52 -18.04 -0.79
CA ASP A 137 21.05 -17.35 0.36
C ASP A 137 21.50 -18.36 1.42
N LYS A 138 22.82 -18.43 1.64
CA LYS A 138 23.43 -19.37 2.60
C LYS A 138 23.38 -18.88 4.05
N SER A 139 22.89 -17.66 4.29
CA SER A 139 23.01 -17.02 5.61
C SER A 139 22.13 -17.68 6.66
N ALA A 140 21.01 -18.28 6.27
CA ALA A 140 19.95 -18.72 7.18
C ALA A 140 19.45 -17.60 8.13
N ASP A 141 19.96 -16.37 8.01
CA ASP A 141 19.46 -15.18 8.70
C ASP A 141 18.18 -14.73 8.05
N LEU A 142 17.09 -14.62 8.84
CA LEU A 142 15.78 -14.29 8.32
C LEU A 142 15.74 -12.90 7.65
N TYR A 143 16.37 -11.91 8.29
CA TYR A 143 16.35 -10.56 7.77
C TYR A 143 17.11 -10.45 6.45
N GLU A 144 18.29 -11.05 6.36
CA GLU A 144 19.07 -11.10 5.12
C GLU A 144 18.32 -11.85 3.99
N LEU A 145 17.58 -12.93 4.30
CA LEU A 145 16.72 -13.62 3.34
C LEU A 145 15.62 -12.69 2.80
N LEU A 146 14.98 -11.89 3.67
CA LEU A 146 13.94 -10.92 3.27
C LEU A 146 14.52 -9.80 2.41
N VAL A 147 15.70 -9.29 2.77
CA VAL A 147 16.45 -8.30 1.98
C VAL A 147 16.82 -8.86 0.61
N SER A 148 17.35 -10.07 0.57
CA SER A 148 17.73 -10.78 -0.65
C SER A 148 16.52 -10.99 -1.59
N MET A 149 15.37 -11.41 -1.04
CA MET A 149 14.13 -11.55 -1.81
C MET A 149 13.65 -10.21 -2.37
N THR A 150 13.65 -9.15 -1.56
CA THR A 150 13.25 -7.81 -1.97
C THR A 150 14.09 -7.31 -3.15
N ARG A 151 15.41 -7.46 -3.06
CA ARG A 151 16.36 -7.10 -4.13
C ARG A 151 16.21 -7.98 -5.36
N SER A 152 16.03 -9.29 -5.19
CA SER A 152 15.85 -10.24 -6.29
C SER A 152 14.60 -9.89 -7.12
N ILE A 153 13.50 -9.54 -6.48
CA ILE A 153 12.28 -9.08 -7.18
C ILE A 153 12.60 -7.84 -8.01
N LYS A 154 13.24 -6.83 -7.43
CA LYS A 154 13.63 -5.61 -8.14
C LYS A 154 14.52 -5.86 -9.35
N GLN A 155 15.44 -6.81 -9.25
CA GLN A 155 16.37 -7.15 -10.32
C GLN A 155 15.72 -7.96 -11.44
N THR A 156 14.73 -8.80 -11.11
CA THR A 156 14.13 -9.74 -12.07
C THR A 156 12.81 -9.28 -12.65
N ILE A 157 12.09 -8.40 -11.95
CA ILE A 157 10.77 -7.91 -12.37
C ILE A 157 10.85 -6.43 -12.73
N LYS A 158 10.63 -6.11 -14.00
CA LYS A 158 10.58 -4.73 -14.48
C LYS A 158 9.34 -4.04 -13.95
N HIS A 159 9.51 -2.91 -13.26
CA HIS A 159 8.39 -2.08 -12.84
C HIS A 159 7.74 -1.39 -14.07
N VAL A 160 6.41 -1.52 -14.18
CA VAL A 160 5.61 -0.88 -15.25
C VAL A 160 4.33 -0.29 -14.65
N SER A 161 3.95 0.89 -15.13
CA SER A 161 2.61 1.43 -14.86
C SER A 161 1.57 0.58 -15.58
N ARG A 162 0.56 0.11 -14.84
CA ARG A 162 -0.57 -0.65 -15.41
C ARG A 162 -1.87 0.13 -15.21
N HIS A 163 -2.53 0.44 -16.29
CA HIS A 163 -3.86 1.07 -16.30
C HIS A 163 -5.00 0.05 -16.15
N GLU A 164 -4.69 -1.23 -16.32
CA GLU A 164 -5.66 -2.31 -16.13
C GLU A 164 -6.13 -2.39 -14.68
N GLN A 165 -7.44 -2.57 -14.53
CA GLN A 165 -8.02 -2.76 -13.21
C GLN A 165 -7.56 -4.10 -12.59
N GLY A 166 -7.44 -4.11 -11.26
CA GLY A 166 -7.10 -5.30 -10.50
C GLY A 166 -5.60 -5.53 -10.37
N ILE A 167 -5.27 -6.77 -10.00
CA ILE A 167 -3.93 -7.21 -9.64
C ILE A 167 -3.55 -8.37 -10.53
N GLN A 168 -2.32 -8.35 -11.01
CA GLN A 168 -1.77 -9.44 -11.77
C GLN A 168 -1.47 -10.62 -10.83
N ASP A 169 -1.77 -11.81 -11.33
CA ASP A 169 -1.45 -13.04 -10.63
C ASP A 169 0.06 -13.18 -10.39
N PRO A 170 0.54 -13.61 -9.20
CA PRO A 170 1.96 -13.78 -8.90
C PRO A 170 2.74 -14.61 -9.93
N VAL A 171 2.19 -15.74 -10.38
CA VAL A 171 2.84 -16.57 -11.39
C VAL A 171 2.90 -15.87 -12.74
N ARG A 172 1.85 -15.14 -13.09
CA ARG A 172 1.85 -14.32 -14.31
C ARG A 172 2.90 -13.21 -14.23
N THR A 173 3.07 -12.58 -13.05
CA THR A 173 4.14 -11.58 -12.84
C THR A 173 5.52 -12.18 -13.06
N LEU A 174 5.77 -13.39 -12.54
CA LEU A 174 7.02 -14.12 -12.78
C LEU A 174 7.24 -14.44 -14.26
N ILE A 175 6.22 -14.96 -14.95
CA ILE A 175 6.32 -15.34 -16.37
C ILE A 175 6.57 -14.11 -17.26
N LEU A 176 5.86 -13.00 -16.99
CA LEU A 176 6.02 -11.75 -17.77
C LEU A 176 7.30 -10.98 -17.42
N GLY A 177 7.91 -11.24 -16.26
CA GLY A 177 9.04 -10.47 -15.77
C GLY A 177 8.73 -8.98 -15.59
N SER A 178 7.45 -8.61 -15.45
CA SER A 178 7.01 -7.21 -15.29
C SER A 178 5.71 -7.08 -14.53
N GLY A 179 5.54 -5.97 -13.80
CA GLY A 179 4.35 -5.67 -13.03
C GLY A 179 4.37 -4.29 -12.38
N SER A 180 3.22 -3.84 -11.88
CA SER A 180 3.12 -2.63 -11.08
C SER A 180 3.59 -2.88 -9.63
N CYS A 181 3.72 -1.83 -8.81
CA CYS A 181 4.04 -1.95 -7.38
C CYS A 181 3.06 -2.92 -6.66
N ARG A 182 1.77 -2.90 -7.01
CA ARG A 182 0.77 -3.83 -6.46
C ARG A 182 1.06 -5.29 -6.83
N ASP A 183 1.48 -5.53 -8.07
CA ASP A 183 1.73 -6.88 -8.60
C ASP A 183 2.97 -7.49 -7.95
N VAL A 184 4.06 -6.72 -7.82
CA VAL A 184 5.28 -7.19 -7.15
C VAL A 184 5.11 -7.36 -5.64
N ALA A 185 4.31 -6.52 -5.00
CA ALA A 185 3.94 -6.71 -3.59
C ALA A 185 3.18 -8.03 -3.38
N VAL A 186 2.20 -8.33 -4.24
CA VAL A 186 1.44 -9.60 -4.17
C VAL A 186 2.30 -10.81 -4.49
N LEU A 187 3.25 -10.68 -5.41
CA LEU A 187 4.26 -11.71 -5.68
C LEU A 187 5.08 -12.02 -4.42
N MET A 188 5.63 -11.00 -3.77
CA MET A 188 6.43 -11.19 -2.55
C MET A 188 5.59 -11.78 -1.41
N ILE A 189 4.38 -11.28 -1.17
CA ILE A 189 3.46 -11.82 -0.16
C ILE A 189 3.18 -13.29 -0.39
N GLY A 190 2.85 -13.68 -1.62
CA GLY A 190 2.58 -15.07 -1.96
C GLY A 190 3.80 -15.97 -1.72
N ALA A 191 4.98 -15.50 -2.11
CA ALA A 191 6.24 -16.22 -1.91
C ALA A 191 6.58 -16.40 -0.42
N LEU A 192 6.42 -15.34 0.40
CA LEU A 192 6.67 -15.39 1.85
C LEU A 192 5.68 -16.32 2.57
N ARG A 193 4.39 -16.21 2.24
CA ARG A 193 3.36 -17.07 2.82
C ARG A 193 3.57 -18.55 2.47
N SER A 194 4.07 -18.86 1.27
CA SER A 194 4.43 -20.23 0.90
C SER A 194 5.64 -20.78 1.69
N ARG A 195 6.39 -19.91 2.35
CA ARG A 195 7.50 -20.24 3.25
C ARG A 195 7.12 -20.17 4.74
N GLY A 196 5.83 -20.02 5.06
CA GLY A 196 5.35 -19.93 6.43
C GLY A 196 5.62 -18.57 7.11
N ILE A 197 5.95 -17.54 6.32
CA ILE A 197 6.25 -16.22 6.83
C ILE A 197 5.01 -15.31 6.68
N ALA A 198 4.58 -14.71 7.80
CA ALA A 198 3.42 -13.82 7.81
C ALA A 198 3.73 -12.52 7.06
N ALA A 199 2.94 -12.22 6.05
CA ALA A 199 3.08 -11.03 5.23
C ALA A 199 1.72 -10.42 4.89
N ARG A 200 1.62 -9.07 4.83
CA ARG A 200 0.41 -8.36 4.48
C ARG A 200 0.66 -7.28 3.44
N PHE A 201 -0.39 -6.92 2.72
CA PHE A 201 -0.36 -5.88 1.72
C PHE A 201 -0.54 -4.51 2.37
N VAL A 202 0.25 -3.54 1.94
CA VAL A 202 0.13 -2.15 2.37
C VAL A 202 -0.08 -1.26 1.15
N SER A 203 -1.01 -0.33 1.27
CA SER A 203 -1.25 0.76 0.32
C SER A 203 -1.05 2.10 1.03
N GLY A 204 -0.45 3.05 0.33
CA GLY A 204 -0.21 4.37 0.89
C GLY A 204 0.46 5.31 -0.10
N TYR A 205 1.30 6.17 0.43
CA TYR A 205 2.05 7.16 -0.33
C TYR A 205 3.55 6.91 -0.20
N VAL A 206 4.31 7.35 -1.20
CA VAL A 206 5.77 7.38 -1.14
C VAL A 206 6.25 8.81 -1.32
N ARG A 207 7.16 9.25 -0.46
CA ARG A 207 7.87 10.51 -0.61
C ARG A 207 9.00 10.31 -1.60
N LEU A 208 8.99 11.04 -2.69
CA LEU A 208 10.12 11.12 -3.63
C LEU A 208 11.07 12.24 -3.19
N ALA A 209 12.37 12.01 -3.34
CA ALA A 209 13.39 12.91 -2.79
C ALA A 209 13.55 14.25 -3.55
N ASP A 210 13.02 14.38 -4.76
CA ASP A 210 13.38 15.42 -5.71
C ASP A 210 12.20 16.34 -6.11
N PHE A 211 11.34 16.73 -5.19
CA PHE A 211 10.41 17.82 -5.46
C PHE A 211 10.98 19.12 -4.84
N ASP A 212 11.41 20.05 -5.69
CA ASP A 212 11.79 21.39 -5.29
C ASP A 212 10.61 22.09 -4.60
N GLU A 213 10.92 22.89 -3.57
CA GLU A 213 9.93 23.64 -2.76
C GLU A 213 9.12 24.65 -3.60
N GLU A 214 9.57 24.98 -4.82
CA GLU A 214 9.02 26.01 -5.71
C GLU A 214 7.85 25.53 -6.57
N ASP A 215 7.57 24.22 -6.66
CA ASP A 215 6.41 23.74 -7.39
C ASP A 215 5.11 24.15 -6.69
N GLU A 216 4.29 24.95 -7.39
CA GLU A 216 2.98 25.36 -6.88
C GLU A 216 2.19 24.13 -6.41
N TRP A 217 1.65 24.25 -5.18
CA TRP A 217 0.87 23.17 -4.52
C TRP A 217 -0.34 22.71 -5.36
N ASP A 218 -0.73 23.51 -6.34
CA ASP A 218 -1.87 23.23 -7.22
C ASP A 218 -1.50 22.56 -8.53
N ASP A 219 -0.22 22.60 -8.98
CA ASP A 219 0.26 21.85 -10.16
C ASP A 219 0.59 20.42 -9.78
N ILE A 220 -0.39 19.53 -9.96
CA ILE A 220 -0.27 18.12 -9.59
C ILE A 220 -0.13 17.26 -10.85
N ALA A 221 1.08 16.91 -11.21
CA ALA A 221 1.38 15.94 -12.25
C ALA A 221 1.98 14.65 -11.63
N GLY A 222 1.31 13.51 -11.82
CA GLY A 222 1.84 12.18 -11.53
C GLY A 222 1.56 11.65 -10.13
N GLY A 223 0.95 10.47 -10.04
CA GLY A 223 0.52 9.88 -8.77
C GLY A 223 1.64 9.20 -8.00
N ASN A 224 1.78 9.56 -6.73
CA ASN A 224 2.70 8.93 -5.77
C ASN A 224 1.96 7.96 -4.82
N THR A 225 0.83 7.38 -5.27
CA THR A 225 0.26 6.22 -4.59
C THR A 225 1.18 5.03 -4.76
N HIS A 226 1.40 4.30 -3.69
CA HIS A 226 2.33 3.17 -3.70
C HIS A 226 1.74 1.95 -2.99
N ALA A 227 2.33 0.79 -3.27
CA ALA A 227 1.99 -0.45 -2.60
C ALA A 227 3.25 -1.26 -2.31
N TRP A 228 3.29 -1.86 -1.13
CA TRP A 228 4.42 -2.65 -0.64
C TRP A 228 3.98 -3.77 0.29
N VAL A 229 4.93 -4.37 0.97
CA VAL A 229 4.72 -5.52 1.85
C VAL A 229 5.11 -5.16 3.27
N GLN A 230 4.31 -5.57 4.24
CA GLN A 230 4.78 -5.73 5.61
C GLN A 230 4.94 -7.20 5.95
N VAL A 231 6.07 -7.52 6.58
CA VAL A 231 6.39 -8.85 7.10
C VAL A 231 6.37 -8.79 8.61
N TYR A 232 5.70 -9.76 9.25
CA TYR A 232 5.73 -9.86 10.71
C TYR A 232 6.98 -10.61 11.16
N ILE A 233 7.80 -9.93 11.94
CA ILE A 233 9.02 -10.45 12.55
C ILE A 233 8.83 -10.37 14.07
N PRO A 234 8.92 -11.47 14.83
CA PRO A 234 8.88 -11.42 16.29
C PRO A 234 9.93 -10.46 16.86
N GLY A 235 9.51 -9.65 17.82
CA GLY A 235 10.23 -8.52 18.37
C GLY A 235 9.77 -7.19 17.77
N PRO A 236 10.20 -6.79 16.58
CA PRO A 236 9.81 -5.50 15.98
C PRO A 236 8.36 -5.48 15.45
N GLY A 237 7.71 -6.63 15.25
CA GLY A 237 6.36 -6.72 14.68
C GLY A 237 6.32 -6.57 13.17
N TRP A 238 5.47 -5.69 12.65
CA TRP A 238 5.30 -5.48 11.21
C TRP A 238 6.36 -4.54 10.63
N VAL A 239 7.24 -5.07 9.77
CA VAL A 239 8.36 -4.37 9.13
C VAL A 239 8.08 -4.19 7.63
N ASP A 240 8.32 -2.99 7.11
CA ASP A 240 8.08 -2.63 5.71
C ASP A 240 9.19 -3.14 4.79
N PHE A 241 8.81 -3.74 3.65
CA PHE A 241 9.69 -4.15 2.55
C PHE A 241 9.09 -3.67 1.24
N ASP A 242 9.87 -2.93 0.45
CA ASP A 242 9.43 -2.39 -0.84
C ASP A 242 10.09 -3.11 -2.02
N PRO A 243 9.47 -4.18 -2.55
CA PRO A 243 10.03 -4.92 -3.67
C PRO A 243 10.04 -4.12 -4.99
N ALA A 244 9.20 -3.10 -5.13
CA ALA A 244 9.19 -2.27 -6.33
C ALA A 244 10.40 -1.33 -6.37
N ALA A 245 10.82 -0.80 -5.23
CA ALA A 245 12.04 0.00 -5.09
C ALA A 245 13.29 -0.87 -4.89
N GLY A 246 13.13 -2.11 -4.40
CA GLY A 246 14.23 -2.99 -3.99
C GLY A 246 14.82 -2.61 -2.63
N LEU A 247 14.05 -1.88 -1.82
CA LEU A 247 14.49 -1.33 -0.56
C LEU A 247 13.84 -2.08 0.62
N PRO A 248 14.62 -2.71 1.50
CA PRO A 248 14.16 -3.03 2.82
C PRO A 248 14.04 -1.71 3.62
N GLU A 249 13.03 -1.60 4.48
CA GLU A 249 12.83 -0.44 5.36
C GLU A 249 12.86 0.92 4.63
N ASN A 250 12.05 1.04 3.58
CA ASN A 250 11.96 2.30 2.86
C ASN A 250 11.33 3.38 3.76
N GLN A 251 12.17 4.28 4.27
CA GLN A 251 11.80 5.34 5.21
C GLN A 251 10.89 6.43 4.60
N ASN A 252 10.59 6.34 3.31
CA ASN A 252 9.73 7.27 2.59
C ASN A 252 8.27 6.81 2.48
N LEU A 253 7.93 5.66 3.06
CA LEU A 253 6.61 5.04 2.94
C LEU A 253 5.65 5.57 4.02
N ILE A 254 4.48 6.04 3.61
CA ILE A 254 3.42 6.53 4.50
C ILE A 254 2.21 5.62 4.35
N ARG A 255 1.89 4.86 5.38
CA ARG A 255 0.86 3.83 5.39
C ARG A 255 -0.55 4.44 5.49
N VAL A 256 -1.42 4.07 4.53
CA VAL A 256 -2.84 4.39 4.56
C VAL A 256 -3.66 3.17 4.97
N ALA A 257 -3.43 2.03 4.32
CA ALA A 257 -4.13 0.80 4.64
C ALA A 257 -3.17 -0.39 4.66
N ALA A 258 -3.30 -1.23 5.69
CA ALA A 258 -2.61 -2.52 5.80
C ALA A 258 -3.67 -3.62 5.90
N VAL A 259 -3.64 -4.61 4.99
CA VAL A 259 -4.72 -5.57 4.80
C VAL A 259 -4.20 -6.96 4.45
N GLN A 260 -5.06 -7.98 4.57
CA GLN A 260 -4.71 -9.34 4.17
C GLN A 260 -4.64 -9.50 2.66
N HIS A 261 -5.60 -8.89 1.95
CA HIS A 261 -5.73 -9.01 0.50
C HIS A 261 -5.84 -7.62 -0.15
N PRO A 262 -5.13 -7.33 -1.25
CA PRO A 262 -5.06 -5.98 -1.84
C PRO A 262 -6.42 -5.40 -2.29
N ARG A 263 -7.43 -6.24 -2.54
CA ARG A 263 -8.81 -5.76 -2.84
C ARG A 263 -9.45 -5.02 -1.67
N GLU A 264 -8.96 -5.21 -0.46
CA GLU A 264 -9.46 -4.58 0.77
C GLU A 264 -8.86 -3.17 0.98
N ALA A 265 -7.77 -2.84 0.25
CA ALA A 265 -7.04 -1.56 0.34
C ALA A 265 -7.24 -0.65 -0.89
N ILE A 266 -8.37 -0.75 -1.58
CA ILE A 266 -8.67 0.14 -2.71
C ILE A 266 -8.87 1.55 -2.17
N PRO A 267 -8.07 2.55 -2.59
CA PRO A 267 -8.14 3.90 -2.04
C PRO A 267 -9.50 4.58 -2.20
N LEU A 268 -10.15 4.36 -3.34
CA LEU A 268 -11.47 4.89 -3.65
C LEU A 268 -12.26 3.88 -4.48
N GLN A 269 -13.43 3.51 -3.99
CA GLN A 269 -14.34 2.59 -4.65
C GLN A 269 -15.78 3.10 -4.52
N GLY A 270 -16.50 3.14 -5.63
CA GLY A 270 -17.89 3.56 -5.64
C GLY A 270 -18.61 3.11 -6.91
N THR A 271 -19.87 3.47 -6.99
CA THR A 271 -20.72 3.21 -8.15
C THR A 271 -21.34 4.50 -8.64
N TRP A 272 -21.66 4.53 -9.92
CA TRP A 272 -22.42 5.60 -10.54
C TRP A 272 -23.47 4.99 -11.47
N TYR A 273 -24.50 5.76 -11.76
CA TYR A 273 -25.66 5.31 -12.57
C TYR A 273 -25.79 6.21 -13.79
N GLY A 274 -25.54 5.62 -14.95
CA GLY A 274 -25.56 6.25 -16.26
C GLY A 274 -25.20 5.25 -17.34
N SER A 275 -25.07 5.71 -18.57
CA SER A 275 -24.56 4.88 -19.68
C SER A 275 -23.04 4.74 -19.55
N ARG A 276 -22.48 3.60 -19.94
CA ARG A 276 -21.03 3.41 -19.98
C ARG A 276 -20.30 4.47 -20.82
N SER A 277 -20.95 4.99 -21.84
CA SER A 277 -20.46 6.09 -22.68
C SER A 277 -20.43 7.45 -21.97
N ASP A 278 -21.07 7.59 -20.81
CA ASP A 278 -21.08 8.84 -20.08
C ASP A 278 -19.75 9.10 -19.35
N HIS A 279 -18.98 8.07 -19.02
CA HIS A 279 -17.69 8.20 -18.37
C HIS A 279 -16.65 8.72 -19.36
N LEU A 280 -16.05 9.89 -19.05
CA LEU A 280 -15.02 10.52 -19.87
C LEU A 280 -13.63 10.19 -19.36
N ALA A 281 -13.37 10.42 -18.07
CA ALA A 281 -12.04 10.29 -17.50
C ALA A 281 -12.07 10.05 -15.99
N MET A 282 -11.02 9.42 -15.51
CA MET A 282 -10.62 9.38 -14.09
C MET A 282 -9.19 9.88 -13.99
N ASN A 283 -8.98 10.94 -13.22
CA ASN A 283 -7.66 11.49 -12.94
C ASN A 283 -7.33 11.30 -11.47
N VAL A 284 -6.12 10.85 -11.18
CA VAL A 284 -5.58 10.75 -9.83
C VAL A 284 -4.28 11.53 -9.79
N ALA A 285 -4.17 12.41 -8.81
CA ALA A 285 -2.99 13.22 -8.60
C ALA A 285 -2.63 13.23 -7.11
N VAL A 286 -1.36 13.01 -6.80
CA VAL A 286 -0.85 12.98 -5.42
C VAL A 286 0.42 13.80 -5.34
N LYS A 287 0.50 14.66 -4.34
CA LYS A 287 1.72 15.41 -3.99
C LYS A 287 2.07 15.09 -2.53
N VAL A 288 3.33 14.77 -2.30
CA VAL A 288 3.88 14.50 -0.95
C VAL A 288 5.09 15.41 -0.76
N ARG A 289 5.07 16.23 0.27
CA ARG A 289 6.11 17.21 0.56
C ARG A 289 6.56 17.10 2.01
N CYS A 290 7.88 17.13 2.24
CA CYS A 290 8.44 17.26 3.58
C CYS A 290 8.55 18.75 3.91
N ILE A 291 8.11 19.13 5.11
CA ILE A 291 8.35 20.46 5.67
C ILE A 291 9.42 20.28 6.72
N GLU A 292 10.59 20.86 6.50
CA GLU A 292 11.61 20.90 7.54
C GLU A 292 11.07 21.73 8.71
N SER A 293 11.12 21.18 9.91
CA SER A 293 10.84 21.94 11.12
C SER A 293 11.98 22.96 11.32
N GLN A 294 11.66 24.26 11.17
CA GLN A 294 12.54 25.34 11.57
C GLN A 294 12.87 25.24 13.06
#